data_15baa3c7de1f4e2d8cf40f501b1c6ff5
#
_entry.id   15baa3c7de1f4e2d8cf40f501b1c6ff5
#
_cell.length_a   1.000
_cell.length_b   1.000
_cell.length_c   1.000
_cell.angle_alpha   90.00
_cell.angle_beta   90.00
_cell.angle_gamma   90.00
#
_symmetry.space_group_name_H-M   'P 1'
#
loop_
_entity.id
_entity.type
_entity.pdbx_description
1 polymer ?
#
loop_
_entity_poly.entity_id
_entity_poly.type
_entity_poly.pdbx_seq_one_letter_code
_entity_poly.pdbx_strand_id
1 'polypeptide(L)'
;MPVQQRCTVVEMTPINPTTYWMVLEVGNMVEELGLRAGQFLHVACGEANLLRRPISVALAYPDEPEDTAALIFEVKGEGTRWLARRQVGDTVDVLGPLGNGFAVENGGRYLLVGGGIGTPPLLGYAEAFRQNAVAVLGFRSADRVILEERYREACKEVYLCTDDGSAGRHGFVDAQVRDILEKDKNFTAILACGPRPMLKSVAAGAAEFGVPCQ
;
A
#
# COMPACT_ATOMS: atom_id res chain seq x y z
N MET A 1 -11.84 13.38 13.54
CA MET A 1 -10.52 13.69 14.15
C MET A 1 -9.85 12.36 14.48
N PRO A 2 -8.50 12.25 14.45
CA PRO A 2 -7.82 11.02 14.86
C PRO A 2 -8.17 10.64 16.28
N VAL A 3 -8.33 9.34 16.53
CA VAL A 3 -8.57 8.77 17.86
C VAL A 3 -7.46 7.80 18.23
N GLN A 4 -7.24 7.62 19.53
CA GLN A 4 -6.35 6.61 20.04
C GLN A 4 -7.18 5.50 20.69
N GLN A 5 -6.97 4.26 20.25
CA GLN A 5 -7.67 3.11 20.81
C GLN A 5 -6.84 1.84 20.76
N ARG A 6 -7.26 0.83 21.49
CA ARG A 6 -6.73 -0.53 21.37
C ARG A 6 -7.49 -1.27 20.29
N CYS A 7 -6.75 -1.87 19.36
CA CYS A 7 -7.25 -2.64 18.24
C CYS A 7 -6.83 -4.10 18.39
N THR A 8 -7.74 -5.03 18.15
CA THR A 8 -7.48 -6.47 18.22
C THR A 8 -6.86 -6.96 16.91
N VAL A 9 -5.84 -7.78 16.97
CA VAL A 9 -5.28 -8.48 15.82
C VAL A 9 -6.18 -9.67 15.49
N VAL A 10 -6.81 -9.66 14.30
CA VAL A 10 -7.69 -10.74 13.83
C VAL A 10 -7.03 -11.62 12.77
N GLU A 11 -5.98 -11.11 12.13
CA GLU A 11 -5.13 -11.89 11.22
C GLU A 11 -3.68 -11.45 11.34
N MET A 12 -2.75 -12.40 11.29
CA MET A 12 -1.31 -12.17 11.21
C MET A 12 -0.66 -13.24 10.36
N THR A 13 -0.30 -12.90 9.13
CA THR A 13 0.23 -13.84 8.13
C THR A 13 1.56 -13.33 7.55
N PRO A 14 2.65 -14.11 7.60
CA PRO A 14 3.88 -13.77 6.87
C PRO A 14 3.65 -13.89 5.36
N ILE A 15 3.92 -12.81 4.61
CA ILE A 15 3.89 -12.83 3.13
C ILE A 15 5.23 -13.37 2.59
N ASN A 16 6.33 -12.95 3.21
CA ASN A 16 7.68 -13.43 2.95
C ASN A 16 8.50 -13.34 4.26
N PRO A 17 9.79 -13.74 4.30
CA PRO A 17 10.56 -13.76 5.55
C PRO A 17 10.65 -12.43 6.32
N THR A 18 10.37 -11.31 5.67
CA THR A 18 10.50 -9.98 6.29
C THR A 18 9.22 -9.15 6.26
N THR A 19 8.18 -9.58 5.56
CA THR A 19 6.96 -8.81 5.35
C THR A 19 5.74 -9.55 5.89
N TYR A 20 4.89 -8.84 6.60
CA TYR A 20 3.71 -9.38 7.27
C TYR A 20 2.45 -8.65 6.82
N TRP A 21 1.39 -9.42 6.66
CA TRP A 21 0.00 -8.98 6.56
C TRP A 21 -0.63 -9.06 7.94
N MET A 22 -1.18 -7.97 8.41
CA MET A 22 -1.87 -7.87 9.69
C MET A 22 -3.23 -7.21 9.50
N VAL A 23 -4.28 -7.85 10.00
CA VAL A 23 -5.63 -7.25 10.04
C VAL A 23 -5.97 -6.91 11.48
N LEU A 24 -6.47 -5.71 11.66
CA LEU A 24 -6.93 -5.18 12.95
C LEU A 24 -8.43 -4.92 12.90
N GLU A 25 -9.15 -5.28 13.96
CA GLU A 25 -10.43 -4.65 14.30
C GLU A 25 -10.16 -3.22 14.75
N VAL A 26 -10.75 -2.26 14.07
CA VAL A 26 -10.46 -0.82 14.26
C VAL A 26 -11.69 -0.04 14.76
N GLY A 27 -12.64 -0.74 15.41
CA GLY A 27 -13.89 -0.13 15.89
C GLY A 27 -14.65 0.49 14.70
N ASN A 28 -15.09 1.71 14.82
CA ASN A 28 -15.85 2.43 13.77
C ASN A 28 -14.96 3.38 12.95
N MET A 29 -13.65 3.08 12.82
CA MET A 29 -12.75 4.01 12.13
C MET A 29 -13.06 4.17 10.64
N VAL A 30 -13.59 3.14 9.97
CA VAL A 30 -13.92 3.19 8.55
C VAL A 30 -15.22 3.99 8.36
N GLU A 31 -16.31 3.59 9.01
CA GLU A 31 -17.61 4.21 8.84
C GLU A 31 -17.68 5.63 9.40
N GLU A 32 -17.25 5.84 10.65
CA GLU A 32 -17.43 7.12 11.33
C GLU A 32 -16.28 8.11 11.09
N LEU A 33 -15.04 7.61 10.96
CA LEU A 33 -13.85 8.46 10.84
C LEU A 33 -13.28 8.51 9.43
N GLY A 34 -13.79 7.70 8.50
CA GLY A 34 -13.40 7.68 7.10
C GLY A 34 -12.00 7.10 6.87
N LEU A 35 -11.58 6.11 7.68
CA LEU A 35 -10.35 5.37 7.44
C LEU A 35 -10.41 4.68 6.08
N ARG A 36 -9.37 4.85 5.27
CA ARG A 36 -9.30 4.28 3.91
C ARG A 36 -7.87 3.95 3.49
N ALA A 37 -7.74 3.18 2.43
CA ALA A 37 -6.44 2.90 1.81
C ALA A 37 -5.63 4.18 1.53
N GLY A 38 -4.32 4.08 1.62
CA GLY A 38 -3.40 5.20 1.41
C GLY A 38 -3.25 6.17 2.60
N GLN A 39 -4.16 6.12 3.59
CA GLN A 39 -3.92 6.70 4.90
C GLN A 39 -2.98 5.80 5.71
N PHE A 40 -2.65 6.20 6.93
CA PHE A 40 -1.81 5.40 7.82
C PHE A 40 -2.30 5.44 9.26
N LEU A 41 -1.87 4.45 10.03
CA LEU A 41 -2.07 4.37 11.47
C LEU A 41 -0.71 4.44 12.16
N HIS A 42 -0.63 5.16 13.27
CA HIS A 42 0.51 5.13 14.18
C HIS A 42 0.33 4.00 15.20
N VAL A 43 1.06 2.92 15.03
CA VAL A 43 0.98 1.72 15.87
C VAL A 43 2.04 1.76 16.96
N ALA A 44 1.65 1.61 18.22
CA ALA A 44 2.57 1.44 19.33
C ALA A 44 3.16 0.02 19.31
N CYS A 45 4.45 -0.08 19.51
CA CYS A 45 5.21 -1.33 19.35
C CYS A 45 5.82 -1.79 20.70
N GLY A 46 4.99 -1.83 21.75
CA GLY A 46 5.38 -2.22 23.10
C GLY A 46 6.06 -1.07 23.89
N GLU A 47 6.14 -1.24 25.21
CA GLU A 47 6.61 -0.20 26.13
C GLU A 47 8.08 0.20 25.93
N ALA A 48 8.91 -0.74 25.47
CA ALA A 48 10.33 -0.48 25.20
C ALA A 48 10.57 0.38 23.94
N ASN A 49 9.56 0.58 23.08
CA ASN A 49 9.65 1.37 21.87
C ASN A 49 8.88 2.69 22.03
N LEU A 50 9.59 3.73 22.40
CA LEU A 50 8.99 5.05 22.68
C LEU A 50 8.18 5.61 21.52
N LEU A 51 8.66 5.43 20.28
CA LEU A 51 8.00 5.98 19.10
C LEU A 51 7.05 4.95 18.47
N ARG A 52 5.85 5.41 18.13
CA ARG A 52 4.91 4.66 17.27
C ARG A 52 5.48 4.47 15.89
N ARG A 53 5.03 3.45 15.19
CA ARG A 53 5.40 3.20 13.78
C ARG A 53 4.25 3.61 12.87
N PRO A 54 4.50 4.50 11.89
CA PRO A 54 3.52 4.80 10.85
C PRO A 54 3.45 3.60 9.89
N ILE A 55 2.30 2.97 9.85
CA ILE A 55 2.02 1.85 8.93
C ILE A 55 0.85 2.26 8.05
N SER A 56 1.06 2.21 6.73
CA SER A 56 0.02 2.54 5.77
C SER A 56 -1.09 1.50 5.76
N VAL A 57 -2.31 1.97 5.59
CA VAL A 57 -3.50 1.14 5.40
C VAL A 57 -3.53 0.66 3.95
N ALA A 58 -3.50 -0.64 3.76
CA ALA A 58 -3.64 -1.29 2.46
C ALA A 58 -5.10 -1.41 2.06
N LEU A 59 -5.94 -1.90 2.97
CA LEU A 59 -7.38 -2.07 2.81
C LEU A 59 -8.09 -1.64 4.10
N ALA A 60 -9.31 -1.15 3.96
CA ALA A 60 -10.20 -0.82 5.07
C ALA A 60 -11.62 -1.16 4.67
N TYR A 61 -12.30 -1.94 5.50
CA TYR A 61 -13.64 -2.42 5.25
C TYR A 61 -14.55 -2.12 6.44
N PRO A 62 -15.76 -1.61 6.16
CA PRO A 62 -16.81 -1.61 7.15
C PRO A 62 -17.31 -3.06 7.34
N ASP A 63 -17.20 -3.60 8.53
CA ASP A 63 -17.60 -4.96 8.88
C ASP A 63 -18.42 -4.98 10.18
N GLU A 64 -19.25 -6.00 10.35
CA GLU A 64 -19.99 -6.22 11.60
C GLU A 64 -19.28 -7.31 12.45
N PRO A 65 -19.07 -7.14 13.75
CA PRO A 65 -19.54 -6.00 14.58
C PRO A 65 -18.58 -4.80 14.60
N GLU A 66 -17.40 -4.88 14.03
CA GLU A 66 -16.39 -3.81 14.02
C GLU A 66 -15.70 -3.72 12.66
N ASP A 67 -15.37 -2.50 12.23
CA ASP A 67 -14.60 -2.26 11.03
C ASP A 67 -13.23 -2.95 11.07
N THR A 68 -12.71 -3.36 9.91
CA THR A 68 -11.39 -3.96 9.80
C THR A 68 -10.45 -3.14 8.92
N ALA A 69 -9.15 -3.18 9.24
CA ALA A 69 -8.09 -2.58 8.45
C ALA A 69 -6.90 -3.53 8.28
N ALA A 70 -6.50 -3.72 7.02
CA ALA A 70 -5.31 -4.48 6.68
C ALA A 70 -4.08 -3.56 6.59
N LEU A 71 -3.06 -3.90 7.35
CA LEU A 71 -1.76 -3.26 7.39
C LEU A 71 -0.71 -4.23 6.87
N ILE A 72 0.19 -3.74 6.01
CA ILE A 72 1.32 -4.55 5.54
C ILE A 72 2.60 -3.81 5.89
N PHE A 73 3.50 -4.49 6.59
CA PHE A 73 4.74 -3.88 7.05
C PHE A 73 5.95 -4.81 6.90
N GLU A 74 7.10 -4.19 6.69
CA GLU A 74 8.39 -4.89 6.63
C GLU A 74 9.11 -4.77 7.97
N VAL A 75 9.71 -5.86 8.43
CA VAL A 75 10.54 -5.90 9.64
C VAL A 75 11.88 -5.23 9.37
N LYS A 76 12.04 -4.01 9.89
CA LYS A 76 13.28 -3.20 9.72
C LYS A 76 14.01 -2.89 11.03
N GLY A 77 13.30 -2.91 12.15
CA GLY A 77 13.86 -2.54 13.45
C GLY A 77 13.08 -3.16 14.60
N GLU A 78 13.43 -2.79 15.84
CA GLU A 78 12.86 -3.37 17.06
C GLU A 78 11.33 -3.25 17.11
N GLY A 79 10.76 -2.10 16.76
CA GLY A 79 9.32 -1.90 16.80
C GLY A 79 8.57 -2.82 15.83
N THR A 80 8.99 -2.90 14.56
CA THR A 80 8.35 -3.80 13.59
C THR A 80 8.66 -5.28 13.88
N ARG A 81 9.78 -5.58 14.54
CA ARG A 81 10.09 -6.92 15.03
C ARG A 81 9.18 -7.32 16.20
N TRP A 82 8.86 -6.37 17.08
CA TRP A 82 7.86 -6.58 18.13
C TRP A 82 6.47 -6.81 17.52
N LEU A 83 6.09 -6.01 16.54
CA LEU A 83 4.81 -6.11 15.86
C LEU A 83 4.64 -7.47 15.13
N ALA A 84 5.67 -7.96 14.46
CA ALA A 84 5.66 -9.26 13.76
C ALA A 84 5.52 -10.48 14.69
N ARG A 85 5.65 -10.30 16.00
CA ARG A 85 5.43 -11.36 17.01
C ARG A 85 4.00 -11.36 17.57
N ARG A 86 3.16 -10.45 17.12
CA ARG A 86 1.74 -10.43 17.56
C ARG A 86 1.01 -11.61 16.99
N GLN A 87 0.05 -12.10 17.75
CA GLN A 87 -0.80 -13.22 17.38
C GLN A 87 -2.26 -12.77 17.33
N VAL A 88 -3.10 -13.55 16.66
CA VAL A 88 -4.55 -13.33 16.69
C VAL A 88 -5.04 -13.32 18.14
N GLY A 89 -5.84 -12.31 18.48
CA GLY A 89 -6.31 -12.02 19.83
C GLY A 89 -5.43 -11.06 20.65
N ASP A 90 -4.18 -10.80 20.21
CA ASP A 90 -3.38 -9.72 20.81
C ASP A 90 -3.99 -8.35 20.54
N THR A 91 -3.71 -7.38 21.42
CA THR A 91 -4.13 -5.99 21.17
C THR A 91 -2.92 -5.09 20.93
N VAL A 92 -3.08 -4.13 20.03
CA VAL A 92 -2.12 -3.07 19.76
C VAL A 92 -2.78 -1.70 19.96
N ASP A 93 -2.03 -0.75 20.51
CA ASP A 93 -2.52 0.62 20.67
C ASP A 93 -2.26 1.40 19.37
N VAL A 94 -3.32 1.97 18.80
CA VAL A 94 -3.33 2.62 17.50
C VAL A 94 -3.83 4.06 17.62
N LEU A 95 -3.19 4.98 16.91
CA LEU A 95 -3.64 6.36 16.71
C LEU A 95 -3.94 6.57 15.22
N GLY A 96 -5.16 6.93 14.90
CA GLY A 96 -5.60 7.18 13.52
C GLY A 96 -7.06 7.58 13.40
N PRO A 97 -7.58 7.74 12.18
CA PRO A 97 -6.87 7.79 10.89
C PRO A 97 -5.90 8.97 10.76
N LEU A 98 -4.78 8.78 10.05
CA LEU A 98 -3.80 9.83 9.78
C LEU A 98 -3.50 9.91 8.28
N GLY A 99 -3.11 11.10 7.82
CA GLY A 99 -2.89 11.37 6.39
C GLY A 99 -4.18 11.50 5.59
N ASN A 100 -4.05 11.77 4.29
CA ASN A 100 -5.20 12.07 3.42
C ASN A 100 -5.50 10.97 2.38
N GLY A 101 -4.56 10.04 2.14
CA GLY A 101 -4.64 9.14 0.99
C GLY A 101 -4.46 9.92 -0.32
N PHE A 102 -4.77 9.27 -1.44
CA PHE A 102 -4.75 9.91 -2.76
C PHE A 102 -6.09 10.56 -3.07
N ALA A 103 -6.04 11.69 -3.77
CA ALA A 103 -7.22 12.35 -4.30
C ALA A 103 -7.66 11.63 -5.59
N VAL A 104 -8.86 11.08 -5.59
CA VAL A 104 -9.40 10.30 -6.71
C VAL A 104 -10.84 10.72 -7.02
N GLU A 105 -11.24 10.54 -8.27
CA GLU A 105 -12.61 10.82 -8.76
C GLU A 105 -13.31 9.53 -9.20
N ASN A 106 -14.61 9.50 -9.05
CA ASN A 106 -15.43 8.37 -9.48
C ASN A 106 -15.31 8.19 -11.00
N GLY A 107 -15.06 6.95 -11.43
CA GLY A 107 -14.90 6.62 -12.85
C GLY A 107 -13.55 7.04 -13.45
N GLY A 108 -12.65 7.62 -12.66
CA GLY A 108 -11.29 7.94 -13.08
C GLY A 108 -10.50 6.69 -13.49
N ARG A 109 -9.53 6.88 -14.40
CA ARG A 109 -8.60 5.82 -14.82
C ARG A 109 -7.22 6.12 -14.27
N TYR A 110 -6.63 5.16 -13.57
CA TYR A 110 -5.40 5.37 -12.80
C TYR A 110 -4.28 4.41 -13.18
N LEU A 111 -3.06 4.95 -13.24
CA LEU A 111 -1.84 4.16 -13.28
C LEU A 111 -1.25 4.11 -11.86
N LEU A 112 -1.27 2.93 -11.26
CA LEU A 112 -0.79 2.68 -9.90
C LEU A 112 0.67 2.24 -9.97
N VAL A 113 1.58 2.98 -9.34
CA VAL A 113 3.02 2.67 -9.40
C VAL A 113 3.55 2.43 -7.99
N GLY A 114 3.75 1.16 -7.65
CA GLY A 114 4.20 0.71 -6.32
C GLY A 114 5.64 0.25 -6.32
N GLY A 115 6.43 0.67 -5.32
CA GLY A 115 7.81 0.22 -5.12
C GLY A 115 8.03 -0.44 -3.76
N GLY A 116 8.33 -1.75 -3.73
CA GLY A 116 8.54 -2.50 -2.50
C GLY A 116 7.38 -2.36 -1.53
N ILE A 117 7.66 -1.93 -0.29
CA ILE A 117 6.64 -1.70 0.75
C ILE A 117 5.74 -0.48 0.47
N GLY A 118 5.95 0.24 -0.62
CA GLY A 118 5.01 1.24 -1.14
C GLY A 118 3.86 0.65 -1.96
N THR A 119 3.92 -0.62 -2.31
CA THR A 119 2.84 -1.33 -3.02
C THR A 119 1.54 -1.44 -2.19
N PRO A 120 1.54 -1.84 -0.91
CA PRO A 120 0.33 -2.00 -0.10
C PRO A 120 -0.63 -0.81 -0.08
N PRO A 121 -0.20 0.45 0.10
CA PRO A 121 -1.12 1.60 0.15
C PRO A 121 -1.96 1.82 -1.12
N LEU A 122 -1.55 1.24 -2.24
CA LEU A 122 -2.24 1.35 -3.52
C LEU A 122 -3.26 0.23 -3.77
N LEU A 123 -3.25 -0.84 -2.95
CA LEU A 123 -4.10 -2.02 -3.17
C LEU A 123 -5.59 -1.67 -3.12
N GLY A 124 -6.03 -0.87 -2.14
CA GLY A 124 -7.43 -0.46 -2.05
C GLY A 124 -7.89 0.38 -3.25
N TYR A 125 -6.98 1.12 -3.88
CA TYR A 125 -7.28 1.83 -5.14
C TYR A 125 -7.36 0.85 -6.32
N ALA A 126 -6.54 -0.19 -6.35
CA ALA A 126 -6.65 -1.26 -7.34
C ALA A 126 -8.02 -1.94 -7.27
N GLU A 127 -8.46 -2.32 -6.07
CA GLU A 127 -9.76 -2.94 -5.85
C GLU A 127 -10.94 -2.01 -6.17
N ALA A 128 -10.82 -0.72 -5.87
CA ALA A 128 -11.87 0.26 -6.13
C ALA A 128 -12.06 0.57 -7.64
N PHE A 129 -10.95 0.68 -8.39
CA PHE A 129 -11.00 1.09 -9.80
C PHE A 129 -10.98 -0.07 -10.79
N ARG A 130 -10.54 -1.25 -10.39
CA ARG A 130 -10.60 -2.50 -11.17
C ARG A 130 -10.15 -2.32 -12.63
N GLN A 131 -11.06 -2.45 -13.57
CA GLN A 131 -10.80 -2.33 -15.03
C GLN A 131 -10.31 -0.92 -15.44
N ASN A 132 -10.45 0.06 -14.58
CA ASN A 132 -9.92 1.41 -14.75
C ASN A 132 -8.55 1.60 -14.08
N ALA A 133 -7.98 0.55 -13.51
CA ALA A 133 -6.64 0.55 -12.92
C ALA A 133 -5.66 -0.29 -13.76
N VAL A 134 -4.48 0.28 -13.98
CA VAL A 134 -3.29 -0.42 -14.49
C VAL A 134 -2.21 -0.30 -13.43
N ALA A 135 -1.52 -1.38 -13.09
CA ALA A 135 -0.51 -1.37 -12.04
C ALA A 135 0.90 -1.68 -12.59
N VAL A 136 1.89 -0.95 -12.08
CA VAL A 136 3.32 -1.23 -12.25
C VAL A 136 3.93 -1.45 -10.89
N LEU A 137 4.41 -2.65 -10.62
CA LEU A 137 4.93 -3.08 -9.33
C LEU A 137 6.44 -3.30 -9.45
N GLY A 138 7.23 -2.62 -8.64
CA GLY A 138 8.69 -2.70 -8.64
C GLY A 138 9.24 -3.29 -7.36
N PHE A 139 10.15 -4.26 -7.51
CA PHE A 139 10.84 -4.89 -6.39
C PHE A 139 12.32 -5.10 -6.72
N ARG A 140 13.13 -5.41 -5.72
CA ARG A 140 14.56 -5.69 -5.94
C ARG A 140 14.79 -7.02 -6.64
N SER A 141 14.02 -8.05 -6.25
CA SER A 141 14.16 -9.44 -6.68
C SER A 141 12.86 -10.21 -6.48
N ALA A 142 12.75 -11.38 -7.11
CA ALA A 142 11.54 -12.22 -7.05
C ALA A 142 11.10 -12.59 -5.62
N ASP A 143 12.06 -12.85 -4.71
CA ASP A 143 11.78 -13.18 -3.30
C ASP A 143 11.20 -12.00 -2.49
N ARG A 144 11.23 -10.79 -3.06
CA ARG A 144 10.66 -9.57 -2.47
C ARG A 144 9.30 -9.19 -3.03
N VAL A 145 8.83 -9.89 -4.05
CA VAL A 145 7.52 -9.62 -4.66
C VAL A 145 6.42 -9.91 -3.64
N ILE A 146 5.51 -8.96 -3.49
CA ILE A 146 4.34 -9.07 -2.62
C ILE A 146 3.09 -8.61 -3.38
N LEU A 147 1.94 -9.21 -3.08
CA LEU A 147 0.61 -8.81 -3.55
C LEU A 147 0.37 -8.89 -5.07
N GLU A 148 1.29 -9.46 -5.87
CA GLU A 148 1.13 -9.51 -7.32
C GLU A 148 -0.20 -10.16 -7.74
N GLU A 149 -0.56 -11.29 -7.14
CA GLU A 149 -1.81 -12.00 -7.46
C GLU A 149 -3.04 -11.14 -7.17
N ARG A 150 -3.09 -10.47 -6.01
CA ARG A 150 -4.19 -9.55 -5.67
C ARG A 150 -4.32 -8.40 -6.67
N TYR A 151 -3.19 -7.85 -7.14
CA TYR A 151 -3.21 -6.83 -8.17
C TYR A 151 -3.70 -7.37 -9.52
N ARG A 152 -3.32 -8.60 -9.88
CA ARG A 152 -3.79 -9.26 -11.13
C ARG A 152 -5.29 -9.54 -11.11
N GLU A 153 -5.85 -9.85 -9.93
CA GLU A 153 -7.30 -10.03 -9.74
C GLU A 153 -8.05 -8.69 -9.79
N ALA A 154 -7.43 -7.63 -9.28
CA ALA A 154 -8.07 -6.32 -9.15
C ALA A 154 -7.94 -5.45 -10.41
N CYS A 155 -6.76 -5.40 -11.05
CA CYS A 155 -6.47 -4.47 -12.13
C CYS A 155 -6.73 -5.04 -13.51
N LYS A 156 -6.94 -4.15 -14.49
CA LYS A 156 -7.02 -4.51 -15.91
C LYS A 156 -5.72 -5.13 -16.42
N GLU A 157 -4.60 -4.54 -16.05
CA GLU A 157 -3.25 -4.96 -16.45
C GLU A 157 -2.28 -4.75 -15.28
N VAL A 158 -1.34 -5.69 -15.12
CA VAL A 158 -0.29 -5.61 -14.09
C VAL A 158 1.07 -5.92 -14.73
N TYR A 159 2.00 -5.00 -14.54
CA TYR A 159 3.38 -5.11 -14.95
C TYR A 159 4.27 -5.26 -13.73
N LEU A 160 5.03 -6.34 -13.68
CA LEU A 160 6.03 -6.60 -12.65
C LEU A 160 7.42 -6.21 -13.18
N CYS A 161 8.19 -5.50 -12.35
CA CYS A 161 9.59 -5.17 -12.60
C CYS A 161 10.44 -5.63 -11.42
N THR A 162 11.61 -6.21 -11.70
CA THR A 162 12.63 -6.47 -10.67
C THR A 162 13.97 -5.89 -11.08
N ASP A 163 14.67 -5.29 -10.10
CA ASP A 163 15.96 -4.62 -10.36
C ASP A 163 17.00 -5.60 -10.92
N ASP A 164 16.96 -6.87 -10.47
CA ASP A 164 17.88 -7.94 -10.87
C ASP A 164 17.40 -8.80 -12.04
N GLY A 165 16.16 -8.59 -12.52
CA GLY A 165 15.56 -9.36 -13.61
C GLY A 165 15.11 -10.78 -13.23
N SER A 166 15.04 -11.11 -11.94
CA SER A 166 14.66 -12.45 -11.47
C SER A 166 13.16 -12.74 -11.64
N ALA A 167 12.32 -11.71 -11.84
CA ALA A 167 10.89 -11.84 -12.19
C ALA A 167 10.41 -10.63 -12.98
N GLY A 168 9.48 -10.85 -13.91
CA GLY A 168 8.92 -9.80 -14.75
C GLY A 168 9.96 -9.09 -15.65
N ARG A 169 9.80 -7.78 -15.83
CA ARG A 169 10.75 -6.96 -16.59
C ARG A 169 12.00 -6.67 -15.75
N HIS A 170 13.17 -6.85 -16.33
CA HIS A 170 14.44 -6.42 -15.73
C HIS A 170 14.54 -4.89 -15.72
N GLY A 171 14.80 -4.31 -14.55
CA GLY A 171 15.03 -2.89 -14.35
C GLY A 171 13.95 -2.19 -13.54
N PHE A 172 13.94 -0.85 -13.60
CA PHE A 172 13.10 -0.01 -12.77
C PHE A 172 11.73 0.26 -13.40
N VAL A 173 10.76 0.61 -12.54
CA VAL A 173 9.37 0.88 -12.93
C VAL A 173 9.21 2.07 -13.88
N ASP A 174 10.11 3.05 -13.85
CA ASP A 174 10.03 4.25 -14.67
C ASP A 174 10.11 3.96 -16.17
N ALA A 175 10.93 3.00 -16.59
CA ALA A 175 10.97 2.53 -17.97
C ALA A 175 9.64 1.90 -18.39
N GLN A 176 9.02 1.09 -17.51
CA GLN A 176 7.71 0.50 -17.79
C GLN A 176 6.60 1.56 -17.83
N VAL A 177 6.64 2.54 -16.93
CA VAL A 177 5.69 3.66 -16.92
C VAL A 177 5.78 4.46 -18.22
N ARG A 178 6.99 4.76 -18.71
CA ARG A 178 7.21 5.44 -20.00
C ARG A 178 6.62 4.66 -21.16
N ASP A 179 6.92 3.36 -21.26
CA ASP A 179 6.39 2.50 -22.34
C ASP A 179 4.84 2.45 -22.35
N ILE A 180 4.21 2.55 -21.18
CA ILE A 180 2.74 2.62 -21.07
C ILE A 180 2.26 3.99 -21.58
N LEU A 181 2.86 5.08 -21.11
CA LEU A 181 2.46 6.44 -21.44
C LEU A 181 2.71 6.82 -22.91
N GLU A 182 3.72 6.22 -23.54
CA GLU A 182 3.95 6.36 -24.99
C GLU A 182 2.81 5.78 -25.83
N LYS A 183 2.22 4.67 -25.36
CA LYS A 183 1.12 3.98 -26.05
C LYS A 183 -0.24 4.57 -25.70
N ASP A 184 -0.44 4.91 -24.45
CA ASP A 184 -1.71 5.39 -23.93
C ASP A 184 -1.47 6.28 -22.71
N LYS A 185 -1.71 7.56 -22.85
CA LYS A 185 -1.63 8.56 -21.79
C LYS A 185 -2.96 9.01 -21.22
N ASN A 186 -4.05 8.32 -21.58
CA ASN A 186 -5.39 8.67 -21.12
C ASN A 186 -5.64 8.14 -19.68
N PHE A 187 -4.84 8.64 -18.73
CA PHE A 187 -5.02 8.41 -17.31
C PHE A 187 -5.45 9.70 -16.62
N THR A 188 -6.39 9.61 -15.69
CA THR A 188 -6.78 10.73 -14.81
C THR A 188 -5.59 11.18 -13.97
N ALA A 189 -4.85 10.22 -13.41
CA ALA A 189 -3.60 10.47 -12.71
C ALA A 189 -2.76 9.18 -12.56
N ILE A 190 -1.48 9.39 -12.25
CA ILE A 190 -0.59 8.36 -11.70
C ILE A 190 -0.62 8.47 -10.18
N LEU A 191 -0.90 7.34 -9.49
CA LEU A 191 -0.79 7.24 -8.04
C LEU A 191 0.48 6.46 -7.72
N ALA A 192 1.46 7.10 -7.09
CA ALA A 192 2.77 6.50 -6.87
C ALA A 192 3.13 6.43 -5.38
N CYS A 193 3.62 5.27 -4.93
CA CYS A 193 4.11 5.09 -3.58
C CYS A 193 5.36 4.19 -3.58
N GLY A 194 6.46 4.65 -2.94
CA GLY A 194 7.70 3.89 -2.90
C GLY A 194 8.92 4.73 -2.52
N PRO A 195 10.13 4.22 -2.80
CA PRO A 195 11.36 4.93 -2.50
C PRO A 195 11.48 6.28 -3.23
N ARG A 196 12.04 7.27 -2.55
CA ARG A 196 12.17 8.64 -3.10
C ARG A 196 12.80 8.73 -4.50
N PRO A 197 13.87 7.96 -4.84
CA PRO A 197 14.41 7.97 -6.21
C PRO A 197 13.39 7.53 -7.24
N MET A 198 12.62 6.46 -6.96
CA MET A 198 11.55 5.96 -7.82
C MET A 198 10.49 7.04 -8.04
N LEU A 199 9.97 7.64 -6.95
CA LEU A 199 8.95 8.69 -7.04
C LEU A 199 9.41 9.87 -7.89
N LYS A 200 10.69 10.28 -7.76
CA LYS A 200 11.28 11.36 -8.56
C LYS A 200 11.29 11.01 -10.05
N SER A 201 11.68 9.78 -10.40
CA SER A 201 11.73 9.31 -11.79
C SER A 201 10.34 9.18 -12.40
N VAL A 202 9.39 8.61 -11.65
CA VAL A 202 7.98 8.47 -12.08
C VAL A 202 7.34 9.85 -12.30
N ALA A 203 7.52 10.79 -11.36
CA ALA A 203 6.99 12.15 -11.50
C ALA A 203 7.58 12.90 -12.69
N ALA A 204 8.87 12.72 -12.99
CA ALA A 204 9.51 13.31 -14.17
C ALA A 204 8.90 12.75 -15.46
N GLY A 205 8.72 11.42 -15.54
CA GLY A 205 8.03 10.77 -16.67
C GLY A 205 6.58 11.26 -16.83
N ALA A 206 5.82 11.32 -15.73
CA ALA A 206 4.46 11.83 -15.75
C ALA A 206 4.37 13.25 -16.33
N ALA A 207 5.26 14.14 -15.89
CA ALA A 207 5.32 15.52 -16.38
C ALA A 207 5.64 15.61 -17.87
N GLU A 208 6.54 14.76 -18.39
CA GLU A 208 6.90 14.69 -19.80
C GLU A 208 5.69 14.36 -20.68
N PHE A 209 4.81 13.47 -20.22
CA PHE A 209 3.60 13.07 -20.94
C PHE A 209 2.36 13.91 -20.59
N GLY A 210 2.48 14.87 -19.67
CA GLY A 210 1.38 15.73 -19.25
C GLY A 210 0.31 15.03 -18.41
N VAL A 211 0.64 13.92 -17.73
CA VAL A 211 -0.27 13.18 -16.87
C VAL A 211 -0.08 13.63 -15.41
N PRO A 212 -1.16 14.00 -14.67
CA PRO A 212 -1.06 14.32 -13.26
C PRO A 212 -0.43 13.17 -12.45
N CYS A 213 0.38 13.50 -11.42
CA CYS A 213 1.02 12.51 -10.57
C CYS A 213 0.92 12.91 -9.09
N GLN A 214 0.54 11.96 -8.26
CA GLN A 214 0.46 12.11 -6.81
C GLN A 214 1.39 11.10 -6.12
#